data_f1a4aee60f313419c52a751597046ff2
#
_entry.id   f1a4aee60f313419c52a751597046ff2
#
_cell.length_a   1.000
_cell.length_b   1.000
_cell.length_c   1.000
_cell.angle_alpha   90.00
_cell.angle_beta   90.00
_cell.angle_gamma   90.00
#
_symmetry.space_group_name_H-M   'P 1'
#
loop_
_entity.id
_entity.type
_entity.pdbx_description
1 polymer ?
#
loop_
_entity_poly.entity_id
_entity_poly.type
_entity_poly.pdbx_seq_one_letter_code
_entity_poly.pdbx_strand_id
1 'polypeptide(L)'
;MVILVFFLCHWFLSLFSQTFFLHRYSSHKMFKMNKFWERFFYGFTFLSQGSSFLNPRAYAILHRMHHAYSDTEKDPHSPHFFKDVWSMTVQTKNIYMDYLLYKKEPEPAFRGNYPTWPSLDRISDLWPTRIAFGLLYVAFYVAFATHWWMFLLLPIHFFMGPIHGAAVNWCGHKYGYSNYDNEDHSKNSLPLDFLMMGELFQNNHHKSPNDANFAKRWFEFDPTWQVIRLLNAAHIIRLRKRPALPMRPVKRQKLVEVEEIEV
;
A
#
# COMPACT_ATOMS: atom_id res chain seq x y z
N MET A 1 -17.71 18.31 14.20
CA MET A 1 -16.53 18.75 13.42
C MET A 1 -15.25 18.01 13.82
N VAL A 2 -14.92 17.89 15.11
CA VAL A 2 -13.67 17.26 15.61
C VAL A 2 -13.47 15.83 15.08
N ILE A 3 -14.49 14.98 15.14
CA ILE A 3 -14.42 13.58 14.64
C ILE A 3 -14.10 13.54 13.15
N LEU A 4 -14.71 14.39 12.33
CA LEU A 4 -14.43 14.41 10.90
C LEU A 4 -12.99 14.83 10.60
N VAL A 5 -12.47 15.84 11.31
CA VAL A 5 -11.06 16.27 11.20
C VAL A 5 -10.13 15.12 11.59
N PHE A 6 -10.40 14.46 12.72
CA PHE A 6 -9.62 13.30 13.17
C PHE A 6 -9.64 12.16 12.12
N PHE A 7 -10.82 11.86 11.57
CA PHE A 7 -10.96 10.85 10.53
C PHE A 7 -10.14 11.19 9.29
N LEU A 8 -10.27 12.40 8.77
CA LEU A 8 -9.52 12.83 7.58
C LEU A 8 -8.01 12.87 7.85
N CYS A 9 -7.58 13.37 9.00
CA CYS A 9 -6.16 13.33 9.37
C CYS A 9 -5.64 11.90 9.42
N HIS A 10 -6.34 10.98 10.09
CA HIS A 10 -5.92 9.59 10.16
C HIS A 10 -5.92 8.93 8.77
N TRP A 11 -6.95 9.17 7.94
CA TRP A 11 -7.00 8.68 6.56
C TRP A 11 -5.76 9.08 5.78
N PHE A 12 -5.49 10.38 5.70
CA PHE A 12 -4.40 10.89 4.87
C PHE A 12 -3.00 10.63 5.43
N LEU A 13 -2.80 10.65 6.75
CA LEU A 13 -1.52 10.31 7.36
C LEU A 13 -1.19 8.82 7.22
N SER A 14 -2.17 7.95 7.45
CA SER A 14 -2.03 6.51 7.23
C SER A 14 -1.75 6.19 5.77
N LEU A 15 -2.51 6.79 4.86
CA LEU A 15 -2.32 6.61 3.43
C LEU A 15 -0.98 7.17 2.95
N PHE A 16 -0.59 8.36 3.40
CA PHE A 16 0.72 8.93 3.08
C PHE A 16 1.86 8.01 3.52
N SER A 17 1.79 7.46 4.73
CA SER A 17 2.80 6.53 5.21
C SER A 17 2.84 5.24 4.37
N GLN A 18 1.69 4.76 3.92
CA GLN A 18 1.61 3.58 3.06
C GLN A 18 2.22 3.86 1.68
N THR A 19 1.79 4.92 1.00
CA THR A 19 2.28 5.25 -0.34
C THR A 19 3.75 5.68 -0.36
N PHE A 20 4.18 6.52 0.61
CA PHE A 20 5.53 7.05 0.66
C PHE A 20 6.53 6.02 1.19
N PHE A 21 6.25 5.45 2.39
CA PHE A 21 7.23 4.63 3.09
C PHE A 21 7.14 3.14 2.75
N LEU A 22 5.93 2.56 2.77
CA LEU A 22 5.78 1.12 2.50
C LEU A 22 5.90 0.81 1.01
N HIS A 23 5.22 1.57 0.18
CA HIS A 23 5.17 1.31 -1.26
C HIS A 23 6.44 1.83 -1.96
N ARG A 24 6.62 3.16 -2.05
CA ARG A 24 7.71 3.75 -2.85
C ARG A 24 9.08 3.54 -2.25
N TYR A 25 9.22 3.58 -0.90
CA TYR A 25 10.52 3.37 -0.27
C TYR A 25 10.81 1.90 0.04
N SER A 26 9.96 1.21 0.79
CA SER A 26 10.24 -0.16 1.25
C SER A 26 10.20 -1.17 0.11
N SER A 27 9.16 -1.11 -0.75
CA SER A 27 8.97 -2.09 -1.82
C SER A 27 9.85 -1.81 -3.03
N HIS A 28 9.84 -0.57 -3.56
CA HIS A 28 10.49 -0.21 -4.83
C HIS A 28 11.84 0.48 -4.69
N LYS A 29 12.17 1.04 -3.52
CA LYS A 29 13.41 1.81 -3.34
C LYS A 29 13.55 2.96 -4.35
N MET A 30 12.47 3.69 -4.65
CA MET A 30 12.46 4.78 -5.64
C MET A 30 13.37 5.94 -5.25
N PHE A 31 13.68 6.08 -3.97
CA PHE A 31 14.61 7.06 -3.41
C PHE A 31 15.42 6.46 -2.27
N LYS A 32 16.44 7.20 -1.83
CA LYS A 32 17.26 6.86 -0.66
C LYS A 32 17.04 7.90 0.42
N MET A 33 17.21 7.50 1.67
CA MET A 33 17.29 8.39 2.84
C MET A 33 18.36 7.87 3.80
N ASN A 34 18.86 8.74 4.68
CA ASN A 34 19.78 8.32 5.72
C ASN A 34 19.04 7.56 6.84
N LYS A 35 19.78 6.99 7.77
CA LYS A 35 19.20 6.13 8.82
C LYS A 35 18.30 6.89 9.79
N PHE A 36 18.56 8.17 10.04
CA PHE A 36 17.71 9.01 10.88
C PHE A 36 16.32 9.17 10.26
N TRP A 37 16.25 9.58 9.00
CA TRP A 37 14.97 9.74 8.30
C TRP A 37 14.26 8.41 8.06
N GLU A 38 14.99 7.31 7.82
CA GLU A 38 14.39 5.98 7.73
C GLU A 38 13.69 5.62 9.05
N ARG A 39 14.33 5.85 10.20
CA ARG A 39 13.72 5.61 11.52
C ARG A 39 12.56 6.56 11.81
N PHE A 40 12.69 7.83 11.44
CA PHE A 40 11.62 8.80 11.58
C PHE A 40 10.37 8.35 10.81
N PHE A 41 10.49 8.05 9.52
CA PHE A 41 9.34 7.62 8.71
C PHE A 41 8.84 6.23 9.09
N TYR A 42 9.69 5.36 9.60
CA TYR A 42 9.26 4.08 10.16
C TYR A 42 8.35 4.29 11.38
N GLY A 43 8.80 5.06 12.36
CA GLY A 43 8.01 5.42 13.54
C GLY A 43 6.75 6.21 13.20
N PHE A 44 6.85 7.13 12.23
CA PHE A 44 5.69 7.86 11.70
C PHE A 44 4.66 6.89 11.08
N THR A 45 5.09 5.91 10.30
CA THR A 45 4.20 4.88 9.72
C THR A 45 3.51 4.08 10.82
N PHE A 46 4.26 3.67 11.85
CA PHE A 46 3.69 2.95 13.00
C PHE A 46 2.60 3.77 13.71
N LEU A 47 2.86 5.04 14.00
CA LEU A 47 1.93 5.92 14.68
C LEU A 47 0.71 6.26 13.81
N SER A 48 0.93 6.56 12.54
CA SER A 48 -0.13 6.97 11.62
C SER A 48 -1.02 5.82 11.15
N GLN A 49 -0.54 4.59 11.10
CA GLN A 49 -1.36 3.40 10.81
C GLN A 49 -1.96 2.76 12.07
N GLY A 50 -1.35 3.00 13.23
CA GLY A 50 -1.86 2.59 14.53
C GLY A 50 -2.23 1.10 14.63
N SER A 51 -3.51 0.82 14.92
CA SER A 51 -4.03 -0.56 15.07
C SER A 51 -3.85 -1.43 13.82
N SER A 52 -3.77 -0.82 12.64
CA SER A 52 -3.64 -1.48 11.34
C SER A 52 -2.23 -1.41 10.74
N PHE A 53 -1.22 -1.15 11.56
CA PHE A 53 0.16 -1.05 11.10
C PHE A 53 0.57 -2.27 10.26
N LEU A 54 1.12 -1.95 9.09
CA LEU A 54 1.65 -2.94 8.15
C LEU A 54 3.17 -2.97 8.23
N ASN A 55 3.71 -4.14 8.56
CA ASN A 55 5.15 -4.35 8.67
C ASN A 55 5.82 -4.15 7.31
N PRO A 56 6.86 -3.29 7.20
CA PRO A 56 7.49 -2.96 5.91
C PRO A 56 8.10 -4.15 5.17
N ARG A 57 8.59 -5.17 5.90
CA ARG A 57 9.12 -6.40 5.30
C ARG A 57 8.01 -7.21 4.63
N ALA A 58 6.97 -7.56 5.38
CA ALA A 58 5.87 -8.36 4.86
C ALA A 58 5.14 -7.65 3.72
N TYR A 59 4.89 -6.34 3.86
CA TYR A 59 4.31 -5.51 2.80
C TYR A 59 5.17 -5.52 1.52
N ALA A 60 6.49 -5.29 1.64
CA ALA A 60 7.37 -5.25 0.49
C ALA A 60 7.44 -6.60 -0.26
N ILE A 61 7.41 -7.72 0.47
CA ILE A 61 7.40 -9.06 -0.14
C ILE A 61 6.13 -9.24 -0.97
N LEU A 62 4.95 -9.00 -0.38
CA LEU A 62 3.68 -9.14 -1.10
C LEU A 62 3.62 -8.23 -2.33
N HIS A 63 4.03 -6.99 -2.17
CA HIS A 63 3.97 -6.01 -3.25
C HIS A 63 4.91 -6.38 -4.41
N ARG A 64 6.11 -6.90 -4.12
CA ARG A 64 7.03 -7.41 -5.15
C ARG A 64 6.49 -8.67 -5.84
N MET A 65 5.81 -9.54 -5.10
CA MET A 65 5.09 -10.69 -5.68
C MET A 65 3.99 -10.22 -6.62
N HIS A 66 3.20 -9.23 -6.21
CA HIS A 66 2.16 -8.65 -7.05
C HIS A 66 2.72 -8.12 -8.37
N HIS A 67 3.79 -7.33 -8.36
CA HIS A 67 4.43 -6.87 -9.60
C HIS A 67 5.02 -8.00 -10.47
N ALA A 68 5.51 -9.07 -9.84
CA ALA A 68 6.10 -10.18 -10.58
C ALA A 68 5.03 -11.10 -11.20
N TYR A 69 3.88 -11.23 -10.54
CA TYR A 69 2.81 -12.16 -10.88
C TYR A 69 1.49 -11.46 -11.19
N SER A 70 1.51 -10.15 -11.43
CA SER A 70 0.33 -9.31 -11.59
C SER A 70 -0.73 -9.96 -12.46
N ASP A 71 -1.95 -10.05 -11.90
CA ASP A 71 -3.13 -10.64 -12.54
C ASP A 71 -2.94 -12.08 -13.04
N THR A 72 -2.16 -12.87 -12.30
CA THR A 72 -2.07 -14.34 -12.46
C THR A 72 -2.57 -15.02 -11.18
N GLU A 73 -2.73 -16.35 -11.20
CA GLU A 73 -3.12 -17.16 -10.03
C GLU A 73 -2.15 -17.03 -8.84
N LYS A 74 -0.89 -16.65 -9.09
CA LYS A 74 0.12 -16.44 -8.05
C LYS A 74 0.11 -15.04 -7.45
N ASP A 75 -0.68 -14.13 -8.01
CA ASP A 75 -0.82 -12.78 -7.49
C ASP A 75 -1.53 -12.81 -6.13
N PRO A 76 -0.92 -12.27 -5.05
CA PRO A 76 -1.53 -12.31 -3.72
C PRO A 76 -2.85 -11.53 -3.61
N HIS A 77 -3.16 -10.64 -4.56
CA HIS A 77 -4.33 -9.76 -4.45
C HIS A 77 -4.89 -9.27 -5.81
N SER A 78 -4.81 -10.09 -6.86
CA SER A 78 -5.51 -9.77 -8.11
C SER A 78 -7.02 -9.92 -7.95
N PRO A 79 -7.81 -8.88 -8.30
CA PRO A 79 -9.26 -8.95 -8.22
C PRO A 79 -9.88 -9.91 -9.27
N HIS A 80 -9.12 -10.42 -10.22
CA HIS A 80 -9.59 -11.31 -11.27
C HIS A 80 -9.73 -12.78 -10.83
N PHE A 81 -9.10 -13.14 -9.71
CA PHE A 81 -9.13 -14.48 -9.14
C PHE A 81 -10.00 -14.60 -7.89
N PHE A 82 -10.79 -13.56 -7.57
CA PHE A 82 -11.66 -13.54 -6.40
C PHE A 82 -13.06 -13.05 -6.77
N LYS A 83 -14.08 -13.67 -6.19
CA LYS A 83 -15.47 -13.29 -6.42
C LYS A 83 -15.83 -11.88 -5.93
N ASP A 84 -15.14 -11.39 -4.89
CA ASP A 84 -15.39 -10.10 -4.26
C ASP A 84 -14.13 -9.56 -3.54
N VAL A 85 -14.17 -8.27 -3.21
CA VAL A 85 -13.06 -7.58 -2.51
C VAL A 85 -12.77 -8.18 -1.13
N TRP A 86 -13.78 -8.75 -0.48
CA TRP A 86 -13.61 -9.35 0.84
C TRP A 86 -12.79 -10.63 0.77
N SER A 87 -13.16 -11.55 -0.13
CA SER A 87 -12.41 -12.81 -0.33
C SER A 87 -10.96 -12.54 -0.74
N MET A 88 -10.72 -11.55 -1.62
CA MET A 88 -9.37 -11.08 -1.97
C MET A 88 -8.62 -10.56 -0.72
N THR A 89 -9.25 -9.72 0.09
CA THR A 89 -8.62 -9.14 1.29
C THR A 89 -8.26 -10.21 2.32
N VAL A 90 -9.15 -11.20 2.53
CA VAL A 90 -8.88 -12.32 3.44
C VAL A 90 -7.68 -13.15 2.97
N GLN A 91 -7.60 -13.47 1.69
CA GLN A 91 -6.47 -14.21 1.13
C GLN A 91 -5.17 -13.40 1.22
N THR A 92 -5.20 -12.12 0.83
CA THR A 92 -4.07 -11.20 0.97
C THR A 92 -3.56 -11.18 2.42
N LYS A 93 -4.48 -11.06 3.39
CA LYS A 93 -4.14 -11.10 4.83
C LYS A 93 -3.47 -12.42 5.20
N ASN A 94 -3.96 -13.56 4.71
CA ASN A 94 -3.39 -14.86 5.06
C ASN A 94 -1.95 -14.98 4.54
N ILE A 95 -1.70 -14.61 3.29
CA ILE A 95 -0.36 -14.60 2.69
C ILE A 95 0.55 -13.60 3.42
N TYR A 96 0.04 -12.40 3.74
CA TYR A 96 0.77 -11.40 4.53
C TYR A 96 1.20 -11.97 5.88
N MET A 97 0.30 -12.65 6.61
CA MET A 97 0.58 -13.25 7.91
C MET A 97 1.62 -14.38 7.83
N ASP A 98 1.64 -15.15 6.74
CA ASP A 98 2.66 -16.18 6.54
C ASP A 98 4.07 -15.58 6.48
N TYR A 99 4.22 -14.44 5.77
CA TYR A 99 5.51 -13.73 5.72
C TYR A 99 5.80 -12.95 7.00
N LEU A 100 4.81 -12.32 7.62
CA LEU A 100 4.97 -11.59 8.87
C LEU A 100 5.50 -12.49 9.99
N LEU A 101 4.92 -13.67 10.12
CA LEU A 101 5.25 -14.66 11.17
C LEU A 101 6.39 -15.60 10.76
N TYR A 102 7.07 -15.37 9.64
CA TYR A 102 8.16 -16.21 9.12
C TYR A 102 7.76 -17.68 8.92
N LYS A 103 6.48 -17.97 8.67
CA LYS A 103 5.98 -19.29 8.33
C LYS A 103 6.39 -19.71 6.91
N LYS A 104 6.61 -18.73 6.06
CA LYS A 104 6.99 -18.91 4.65
C LYS A 104 8.22 -18.08 4.32
N GLU A 105 9.20 -18.68 3.66
CA GLU A 105 10.33 -17.94 3.10
C GLU A 105 9.97 -17.38 1.72
N PRO A 106 10.21 -16.09 1.48
CA PRO A 106 9.98 -15.52 0.15
C PRO A 106 11.00 -16.06 -0.85
N GLU A 107 10.61 -16.07 -2.11
CA GLU A 107 11.54 -16.35 -3.21
C GLU A 107 12.73 -15.38 -3.17
N PRO A 108 13.92 -15.80 -3.64
CA PRO A 108 15.12 -14.95 -3.60
C PRO A 108 14.95 -13.59 -4.26
N ALA A 109 14.10 -13.47 -5.30
CA ALA A 109 13.82 -12.22 -5.99
C ALA A 109 13.10 -11.18 -5.13
N PHE A 110 12.36 -11.62 -4.10
CA PHE A 110 11.56 -10.75 -3.24
C PHE A 110 12.23 -10.44 -1.90
N ARG A 111 13.39 -11.06 -1.63
CA ARG A 111 14.12 -10.90 -0.37
C ARG A 111 14.93 -9.62 -0.30
N GLY A 112 15.12 -9.14 0.94
CA GLY A 112 16.09 -8.09 1.29
C GLY A 112 15.73 -6.68 0.83
N ASN A 113 16.62 -5.75 1.12
CA ASN A 113 16.50 -4.34 0.76
C ASN A 113 15.23 -3.61 1.26
N TYR A 114 14.57 -4.13 2.30
CA TYR A 114 13.50 -3.43 3.01
C TYR A 114 14.02 -2.91 4.36
N PRO A 115 13.44 -1.81 4.89
CA PRO A 115 13.82 -1.31 6.20
C PRO A 115 13.37 -2.30 7.29
N THR A 116 14.17 -2.43 8.36
CA THR A 116 13.87 -3.25 9.51
C THR A 116 14.12 -2.49 10.80
N TRP A 117 13.26 -2.68 11.79
CA TRP A 117 13.42 -2.15 13.13
C TRP A 117 12.97 -3.19 14.17
N PRO A 118 13.83 -4.17 14.52
CA PRO A 118 13.41 -5.36 15.27
C PRO A 118 12.67 -5.08 16.57
N SER A 119 13.05 -4.03 17.32
CA SER A 119 12.34 -3.67 18.56
C SER A 119 10.94 -3.10 18.28
N LEU A 120 10.80 -2.23 17.28
CA LEU A 120 9.50 -1.68 16.91
C LEU A 120 8.63 -2.74 16.22
N ASP A 121 9.21 -3.58 15.34
CA ASP A 121 8.51 -4.69 14.69
C ASP A 121 7.87 -5.61 15.73
N ARG A 122 8.65 -6.00 16.76
CA ARG A 122 8.13 -6.86 17.84
C ARG A 122 6.96 -6.21 18.56
N ILE A 123 7.04 -4.93 18.91
CA ILE A 123 5.99 -4.21 19.64
C ILE A 123 4.75 -4.02 18.76
N SER A 124 4.93 -3.62 17.51
CA SER A 124 3.84 -3.31 16.59
C SER A 124 3.00 -4.52 16.20
N ASP A 125 3.62 -5.72 16.20
CA ASP A 125 2.94 -6.96 15.84
C ASP A 125 2.18 -7.61 17.02
N LEU A 126 2.35 -7.09 18.23
CA LEU A 126 1.62 -7.56 19.41
C LEU A 126 0.15 -7.13 19.39
N TRP A 127 -0.75 -8.04 19.71
CA TRP A 127 -2.17 -7.74 19.90
C TRP A 127 -2.44 -6.65 20.94
N PRO A 128 -1.78 -6.60 22.13
CA PRO A 128 -1.96 -5.50 23.07
C PRO A 128 -1.71 -4.12 22.48
N THR A 129 -0.70 -3.97 21.63
CA THR A 129 -0.41 -2.69 20.96
C THR A 129 -1.54 -2.29 20.03
N ARG A 130 -2.04 -3.22 19.22
CA ARG A 130 -3.15 -2.96 18.28
C ARG A 130 -4.44 -2.64 19.02
N ILE A 131 -4.72 -3.35 20.11
CA ILE A 131 -5.87 -3.09 20.98
C ILE A 131 -5.75 -1.71 21.65
N ALA A 132 -4.55 -1.33 22.13
CA ALA A 132 -4.33 -0.03 22.75
C ALA A 132 -4.63 1.13 21.78
N PHE A 133 -4.19 1.05 20.53
CA PHE A 133 -4.59 2.03 19.51
C PHE A 133 -6.10 2.05 19.28
N GLY A 134 -6.74 0.88 19.17
CA GLY A 134 -8.18 0.78 19.03
C GLY A 134 -8.93 1.44 20.20
N LEU A 135 -8.48 1.19 21.43
CA LEU A 135 -9.06 1.81 22.63
C LEU A 135 -8.86 3.35 22.64
N LEU A 136 -7.70 3.84 22.17
CA LEU A 136 -7.47 5.28 22.02
C LEU A 136 -8.45 5.91 21.02
N TYR A 137 -8.73 5.23 19.88
CA TYR A 137 -9.73 5.71 18.93
C TYR A 137 -11.13 5.75 19.57
N VAL A 138 -11.54 4.68 20.25
CA VAL A 138 -12.82 4.62 20.95
C VAL A 138 -12.92 5.73 21.99
N ALA A 139 -11.88 5.91 22.83
CA ALA A 139 -11.84 6.94 23.84
C ALA A 139 -11.97 8.35 23.24
N PHE A 140 -11.30 8.61 22.11
CA PHE A 140 -11.43 9.86 21.38
C PHE A 140 -12.86 10.09 20.88
N TYR A 141 -13.50 9.05 20.33
CA TYR A 141 -14.89 9.15 19.89
C TYR A 141 -15.85 9.36 21.06
N VAL A 142 -15.66 8.66 22.17
CA VAL A 142 -16.48 8.87 23.39
C VAL A 142 -16.38 10.30 23.91
N ALA A 143 -15.17 10.91 23.83
CA ALA A 143 -14.95 12.26 24.31
C ALA A 143 -15.52 13.35 23.37
N PHE A 144 -15.51 13.11 22.03
CA PHE A 144 -15.76 14.19 21.07
C PHE A 144 -16.91 13.93 20.08
N ALA A 145 -17.50 12.74 20.05
CA ALA A 145 -18.63 12.46 19.15
C ALA A 145 -19.90 13.14 19.69
N THR A 146 -20.53 13.93 18.84
CA THR A 146 -21.78 14.65 19.16
C THR A 146 -23.03 13.85 18.74
N HIS A 147 -22.85 12.80 17.92
CA HIS A 147 -23.93 11.96 17.40
C HIS A 147 -23.48 10.51 17.33
N TRP A 148 -24.38 9.58 17.63
CA TRP A 148 -24.07 8.14 17.66
C TRP A 148 -23.56 7.59 16.33
N TRP A 149 -24.06 8.08 15.18
CA TRP A 149 -23.67 7.61 13.85
C TRP A 149 -22.18 7.84 13.54
N MET A 150 -21.51 8.78 14.23
CA MET A 150 -20.06 9.00 14.07
C MET A 150 -19.27 7.75 14.42
N PHE A 151 -19.74 6.91 15.36
CA PHE A 151 -19.09 5.66 15.71
C PHE A 151 -19.03 4.64 14.58
N LEU A 152 -19.85 4.82 13.52
CA LEU A 152 -19.78 3.99 12.32
C LEU A 152 -18.46 4.17 11.54
N LEU A 153 -17.68 5.20 11.83
CA LEU A 153 -16.34 5.41 11.26
C LEU A 153 -15.24 4.60 11.97
N LEU A 154 -15.48 4.10 13.20
CA LEU A 154 -14.49 3.37 13.98
C LEU A 154 -13.95 2.10 13.26
N PRO A 155 -14.78 1.27 12.61
CA PRO A 155 -14.26 0.13 11.85
C PRO A 155 -13.23 0.52 10.78
N ILE A 156 -13.40 1.69 10.15
CA ILE A 156 -12.43 2.19 9.15
C ILE A 156 -11.11 2.53 9.85
N HIS A 157 -11.15 3.19 11.02
CA HIS A 157 -9.94 3.46 11.79
C HIS A 157 -9.18 2.18 12.18
N PHE A 158 -9.91 1.12 12.56
CA PHE A 158 -9.29 -0.13 12.98
C PHE A 158 -8.57 -0.87 11.85
N PHE A 159 -9.03 -0.69 10.61
CA PHE A 159 -8.53 -1.41 9.44
C PHE A 159 -8.01 -0.49 8.33
N MET A 160 -7.58 0.72 8.65
CA MET A 160 -7.20 1.78 7.70
C MET A 160 -6.21 1.29 6.64
N GLY A 161 -5.09 0.68 7.04
CA GLY A 161 -4.07 0.18 6.11
C GLY A 161 -4.58 -0.91 5.15
N PRO A 162 -5.22 -1.98 5.64
CA PRO A 162 -5.87 -2.98 4.79
C PRO A 162 -6.95 -2.41 3.85
N ILE A 163 -7.74 -1.44 4.31
CA ILE A 163 -8.78 -0.79 3.47
C ILE A 163 -8.13 -0.04 2.30
N HIS A 164 -7.06 0.74 2.57
CA HIS A 164 -6.31 1.40 1.50
C HIS A 164 -5.76 0.40 0.48
N GLY A 165 -5.11 -0.67 0.96
CA GLY A 165 -4.59 -1.71 0.08
C GLY A 165 -5.66 -2.39 -0.76
N ALA A 166 -6.79 -2.75 -0.15
CA ALA A 166 -7.92 -3.36 -0.85
C ALA A 166 -8.52 -2.44 -1.92
N ALA A 167 -8.69 -1.14 -1.60
CA ALA A 167 -9.21 -0.16 -2.54
C ALA A 167 -8.28 0.02 -3.75
N VAL A 168 -6.97 0.13 -3.51
CA VAL A 168 -5.97 0.30 -4.58
C VAL A 168 -5.94 -0.93 -5.50
N ASN A 169 -5.83 -2.13 -4.93
CA ASN A 169 -5.72 -3.35 -5.73
C ASN A 169 -7.03 -3.68 -6.46
N TRP A 170 -8.18 -3.54 -5.79
CA TRP A 170 -9.47 -3.82 -6.41
C TRP A 170 -9.82 -2.81 -7.50
N CYS A 171 -9.80 -1.52 -7.17
CA CYS A 171 -10.17 -0.49 -8.15
C CYS A 171 -9.11 -0.34 -9.24
N GLY A 172 -7.83 -0.32 -8.86
CA GLY A 172 -6.72 -0.10 -9.77
C GLY A 172 -6.46 -1.22 -10.79
N HIS A 173 -7.09 -2.40 -10.62
CA HIS A 173 -7.03 -3.50 -11.60
C HIS A 173 -8.38 -3.82 -12.26
N LYS A 174 -9.47 -3.11 -11.89
CA LYS A 174 -10.80 -3.33 -12.50
C LYS A 174 -11.35 -2.12 -13.21
N TYR A 175 -11.15 -0.92 -12.67
CA TYR A 175 -11.90 0.25 -13.11
C TYR A 175 -10.97 1.38 -13.53
N GLY A 176 -11.27 1.99 -14.68
CA GLY A 176 -10.56 3.17 -15.15
C GLY A 176 -10.04 3.05 -16.58
N TYR A 177 -9.15 3.98 -16.93
CA TYR A 177 -8.51 4.05 -18.23
C TYR A 177 -7.08 3.47 -18.16
N SER A 178 -6.48 3.26 -19.33
CA SER A 178 -5.09 2.83 -19.46
C SER A 178 -4.32 3.82 -20.32
N ASN A 179 -3.12 4.18 -19.88
CA ASN A 179 -2.18 4.98 -20.69
C ASN A 179 -1.23 4.08 -21.48
N TYR A 180 -1.02 2.88 -20.99
CA TYR A 180 -0.06 1.91 -21.53
C TYR A 180 -0.73 0.56 -21.69
N ASP A 181 -0.31 -0.15 -22.73
CA ASP A 181 -0.61 -1.56 -22.92
C ASP A 181 0.37 -2.38 -22.04
N ASN A 182 -0.10 -2.74 -20.85
CA ASN A 182 0.62 -3.60 -19.93
C ASN A 182 0.20 -5.06 -20.16
N GLU A 183 1.04 -6.00 -19.75
CA GLU A 183 0.68 -7.42 -19.81
C GLU A 183 -0.23 -7.84 -18.62
N ASP A 184 -0.81 -6.88 -17.89
CA ASP A 184 -1.74 -7.07 -16.79
C ASP A 184 -2.99 -6.19 -17.00
N HIS A 185 -3.96 -6.27 -16.08
CA HIS A 185 -5.21 -5.54 -16.16
C HIS A 185 -5.19 -4.19 -15.41
N SER A 186 -4.01 -3.70 -15.05
CA SER A 186 -3.87 -2.45 -14.31
C SER A 186 -4.51 -1.25 -15.03
N LYS A 187 -5.19 -0.40 -14.26
CA LYS A 187 -5.94 0.78 -14.71
C LYS A 187 -5.53 2.02 -13.93
N ASN A 188 -5.85 3.18 -14.47
CA ASN A 188 -5.83 4.45 -13.77
C ASN A 188 -7.27 4.81 -13.43
N SER A 189 -7.66 4.70 -12.16
CA SER A 189 -9.07 4.80 -11.79
C SER A 189 -9.58 6.24 -11.71
N LEU A 190 -8.73 7.18 -11.30
CA LEU A 190 -9.10 8.59 -11.15
C LEU A 190 -8.03 9.50 -11.75
N PRO A 191 -8.39 10.49 -12.60
CA PRO A 191 -7.43 11.42 -13.19
C PRO A 191 -6.83 12.40 -12.15
N LEU A 192 -7.58 12.73 -11.10
CA LEU A 192 -7.14 13.55 -9.97
C LEU A 192 -7.25 12.72 -8.69
N ASP A 193 -6.21 11.94 -8.41
CA ASP A 193 -6.25 11.01 -7.29
C ASP A 193 -5.80 11.65 -5.97
N PHE A 194 -6.60 12.60 -5.47
CA PHE A 194 -6.42 13.12 -4.11
C PHE A 194 -6.83 12.10 -3.04
N LEU A 195 -7.86 11.30 -3.30
CA LEU A 195 -8.44 10.40 -2.32
C LEU A 195 -7.48 9.28 -1.91
N MET A 196 -6.73 8.75 -2.90
CA MET A 196 -5.74 7.68 -2.67
C MET A 196 -4.30 8.16 -2.94
N MET A 197 -4.08 9.49 -2.96
CA MET A 197 -2.77 10.13 -3.03
C MET A 197 -1.88 9.65 -4.17
N GLY A 198 -2.45 9.36 -5.34
CA GLY A 198 -1.76 8.90 -6.54
C GLY A 198 -1.67 7.38 -6.69
N GLU A 199 -2.11 6.60 -5.70
CA GLU A 199 -2.03 5.14 -5.77
C GLU A 199 -2.98 4.51 -6.81
N LEU A 200 -4.03 5.22 -7.23
CA LEU A 200 -4.95 4.73 -8.27
C LEU A 200 -4.44 4.92 -9.71
N PHE A 201 -3.21 5.36 -9.90
CA PHE A 201 -2.52 5.33 -11.20
C PHE A 201 -1.77 4.01 -11.42
N GLN A 202 -2.46 2.88 -11.24
CA GLN A 202 -1.84 1.55 -11.26
C GLN A 202 -1.28 1.19 -12.65
N ASN A 203 -1.97 1.55 -13.74
CA ASN A 203 -1.45 1.29 -15.09
C ASN A 203 -0.13 2.03 -15.37
N ASN A 204 -0.03 3.28 -14.94
CA ASN A 204 1.20 4.05 -15.04
C ASN A 204 2.32 3.45 -14.18
N HIS A 205 1.97 3.05 -12.96
CA HIS A 205 2.91 2.49 -11.99
C HIS A 205 3.43 1.12 -12.44
N HIS A 206 2.58 0.23 -12.91
CA HIS A 206 2.97 -1.08 -13.42
C HIS A 206 3.85 -0.99 -14.67
N LYS A 207 3.62 0.02 -15.53
CA LYS A 207 4.53 0.28 -16.66
C LYS A 207 5.91 0.75 -16.21
N SER A 208 5.97 1.57 -15.17
CA SER A 208 7.22 2.16 -14.68
C SER A 208 7.34 2.03 -13.17
N PRO A 209 7.53 0.81 -12.63
CA PRO A 209 7.42 0.52 -11.18
C PRO A 209 8.50 1.18 -10.32
N ASN A 210 9.54 1.74 -10.94
CA ASN A 210 10.63 2.44 -10.23
C ASN A 210 10.55 3.96 -10.34
N ASP A 211 9.55 4.51 -11.03
CA ASP A 211 9.33 5.95 -11.11
C ASP A 211 8.50 6.42 -9.91
N ALA A 212 9.02 7.40 -9.19
CA ALA A 212 8.33 7.94 -8.01
C ALA A 212 7.13 8.82 -8.35
N ASN A 213 6.99 9.26 -9.60
CA ASN A 213 5.83 10.00 -10.09
C ASN A 213 4.90 9.05 -10.85
N PHE A 214 3.73 8.79 -10.29
CA PHE A 214 2.72 7.95 -10.95
C PHE A 214 1.86 8.70 -11.97
N ALA A 215 1.79 10.02 -11.91
CA ALA A 215 1.14 10.85 -12.92
C ALA A 215 2.01 10.91 -14.19
N LYS A 216 1.43 10.62 -15.37
CA LYS A 216 2.12 10.63 -16.68
C LYS A 216 1.49 11.57 -17.69
N ARG A 217 0.20 11.86 -17.57
CA ARG A 217 -0.52 12.78 -18.44
C ARG A 217 -0.65 14.14 -17.78
N TRP A 218 -0.83 15.19 -18.56
CA TRP A 218 -0.94 16.57 -18.09
C TRP A 218 -2.13 16.81 -17.14
N PHE A 219 -3.16 15.98 -17.23
CA PHE A 219 -4.37 16.05 -16.40
C PHE A 219 -4.30 15.14 -15.15
N GLU A 220 -3.28 14.33 -15.03
CA GLU A 220 -3.06 13.46 -13.85
C GLU A 220 -2.31 14.22 -12.78
N PHE A 221 -2.72 14.06 -11.53
CA PHE A 221 -2.06 14.68 -10.39
C PHE A 221 -1.79 13.66 -9.28
N ASP A 222 -0.51 13.51 -8.93
CA ASP A 222 -0.03 12.65 -7.85
C ASP A 222 0.38 13.53 -6.65
N PRO A 223 -0.46 13.61 -5.58
CA PRO A 223 -0.15 14.40 -4.39
C PRO A 223 1.12 13.95 -3.69
N THR A 224 1.34 12.62 -3.58
CA THR A 224 2.54 12.08 -2.93
C THR A 224 3.80 12.47 -3.66
N TRP A 225 3.78 12.53 -5.00
CA TRP A 225 4.91 13.01 -5.78
C TRP A 225 5.28 14.46 -5.43
N GLN A 226 4.29 15.34 -5.17
CA GLN A 226 4.60 16.72 -4.77
C GLN A 226 5.35 16.75 -3.44
N VAL A 227 4.93 15.93 -2.46
CA VAL A 227 5.64 15.81 -1.17
C VAL A 227 7.05 15.23 -1.38
N ILE A 228 7.21 14.21 -2.21
CA ILE A 228 8.52 13.63 -2.55
C ILE A 228 9.46 14.69 -3.14
N ARG A 229 8.96 15.54 -4.04
CA ARG A 229 9.76 16.66 -4.58
C ARG A 229 10.24 17.62 -3.52
N LEU A 230 9.37 18.01 -2.58
CA LEU A 230 9.71 18.89 -1.46
C LEU A 230 10.75 18.25 -0.53
N LEU A 231 10.56 16.98 -0.17
CA LEU A 231 11.52 16.24 0.67
C LEU A 231 12.88 16.07 -0.02
N ASN A 232 12.90 15.89 -1.34
CA ASN A 232 14.14 15.83 -2.11
C ASN A 232 14.83 17.21 -2.17
N ALA A 233 14.08 18.29 -2.36
CA ALA A 233 14.61 19.66 -2.34
C ALA A 233 15.17 20.04 -0.95
N ALA A 234 14.53 19.56 0.11
CA ALA A 234 15.01 19.71 1.50
C ALA A 234 16.15 18.74 1.87
N HIS A 235 16.67 17.95 0.94
CA HIS A 235 17.73 16.94 1.17
C HIS A 235 17.41 15.86 2.22
N ILE A 236 16.13 15.68 2.56
CA ILE A 236 15.65 14.63 3.47
C ILE A 236 15.75 13.27 2.78
N ILE A 237 15.42 13.25 1.50
CA ILE A 237 15.57 12.07 0.62
C ILE A 237 16.43 12.43 -0.59
N ARG A 238 16.87 11.42 -1.31
CA ARG A 238 17.54 11.57 -2.60
C ARG A 238 16.87 10.64 -3.63
N LEU A 239 16.24 11.22 -4.64
CA LEU A 239 15.70 10.46 -5.77
C LEU A 239 16.79 9.67 -6.48
N ARG A 240 16.48 8.48 -6.95
CA ARG A 240 17.39 7.71 -7.80
C ARG A 240 17.43 8.36 -9.19
N LYS A 241 18.64 8.62 -9.69
CA LYS A 241 18.86 9.22 -11.03
C LYS A 241 18.57 8.25 -12.18
N ARG A 242 18.50 6.95 -11.90
CA ARG A 242 18.12 5.91 -12.87
C ARG A 242 17.03 5.06 -12.26
N PRO A 243 16.04 4.60 -13.04
CA PRO A 243 15.14 3.55 -12.57
C PRO A 243 16.00 2.40 -12.04
N ALA A 244 15.61 1.82 -10.90
CA ALA A 244 16.23 0.58 -10.48
C ALA A 244 16.07 -0.42 -11.64
N LEU A 245 17.08 -1.28 -11.84
CA LEU A 245 16.97 -2.34 -12.83
C LEU A 245 15.60 -3.01 -12.68
N PRO A 246 14.87 -3.25 -13.77
CA PRO A 246 13.59 -3.96 -13.68
C PRO A 246 13.83 -5.25 -12.89
N MET A 247 12.94 -5.56 -11.97
CA MET A 247 12.93 -6.89 -11.37
C MET A 247 12.96 -7.87 -12.55
N ARG A 248 13.93 -8.79 -12.57
CA ARG A 248 14.08 -9.73 -13.69
C ARG A 248 12.70 -10.35 -13.93
N PRO A 249 12.14 -10.24 -15.15
CA PRO A 249 10.84 -10.82 -15.41
C PRO A 249 10.94 -12.31 -15.09
N VAL A 250 10.15 -12.75 -14.13
CA VAL A 250 9.86 -14.18 -14.00
C VAL A 250 9.18 -14.54 -15.31
N LYS A 251 9.69 -15.54 -16.03
CA LYS A 251 9.09 -16.00 -17.30
C LYS A 251 7.60 -16.25 -17.02
N ARG A 252 6.73 -15.37 -17.54
CA ARG A 252 5.28 -15.50 -17.40
C ARG A 252 4.85 -16.78 -18.12
N GLN A 253 4.13 -17.64 -17.42
CA GLN A 253 3.32 -18.64 -18.09
C GLN A 253 2.20 -17.90 -18.83
N LYS A 254 2.01 -18.19 -20.11
CA LYS A 254 0.87 -17.64 -20.87
C LYS A 254 -0.41 -17.87 -20.07
N LEU A 255 -1.24 -16.82 -19.95
CA LEU A 255 -2.60 -16.93 -19.44
C LEU A 255 -3.30 -18.04 -20.21
N VAL A 256 -3.74 -19.07 -19.52
CA VAL A 256 -4.71 -20.01 -20.06
C VAL A 256 -6.04 -19.27 -19.96
N GLU A 257 -6.63 -18.92 -21.09
CA GLU A 257 -8.01 -18.46 -21.13
C GLU A 257 -8.87 -19.55 -20.49
N VAL A 258 -9.50 -19.23 -19.37
CA VAL A 258 -10.51 -20.08 -18.76
C VAL A 258 -11.74 -19.89 -19.65
N GLU A 259 -12.04 -20.86 -20.52
CA GLU A 259 -13.34 -20.94 -21.18
C GLU A 259 -14.43 -20.92 -20.09
N GLU A 260 -15.35 -19.99 -20.21
CA GLU A 260 -16.57 -19.98 -19.38
C GLU A 260 -17.27 -21.34 -19.54
N ILE A 261 -17.24 -22.15 -18.48
CA ILE A 261 -18.09 -23.32 -18.42
C ILE A 261 -19.49 -22.80 -18.10
N GLU A 262 -20.30 -22.65 -19.14
CA GLU A 262 -21.76 -22.51 -18.97
C GLU A 262 -22.31 -23.76 -18.26
N VAL A 263 -22.90 -23.55 -17.06
CA VAL A 263 -23.74 -24.51 -16.37
C VAL A 263 -25.09 -23.86 -16.06
#